data_401783690bdb312bb19e35fb3058833b
#
_entry.id   401783690bdb312bb19e35fb3058833b
#
_cell.length_a   1.000
_cell.length_b   1.000
_cell.length_c   1.000
_cell.angle_alpha   90.00
_cell.angle_beta   90.00
_cell.angle_gamma   90.00
#
_symmetry.space_group_name_H-M   'P 1'
#
loop_
_entity.id
_entity.type
_entity.pdbx_description
1 polymer ?
#
loop_
_entity_poly.entity_id
_entity_poly.type
_entity_poly.pdbx_seq_one_letter_code
_entity_poly.pdbx_strand_id
1 'polypeptide(L)'
;MKTKKTLAILLAALLLLSFGCSKKTETPVAQTATEAPAPAAQTATEAPSATAVAPAPTEEPADVSFTVTDMTGREITFDKPVERAVALSAADCEIIFALGAEETLVGRGEYCKYPLEATEIPSVQSGYETNIEQIIALQPDVLFMATMAQTKEQVEQLEKAGIRVVVSDAQNIEGIYTSITLIGDVMGKQAEAKAIIAKMQAVFDEIKAHPIQGEKTVYFEISPLQWGLWTAGAGTFMNEVAEMMGLKNCFADVQGWAEISEEQVIERNPDFIVTTTMYFGEGPTPEAEIMSRAGWENVTAVKEKNILNLTNDELTRPGPSLAEGVQMLYDFVVESLAAMELAPAA
;
A
#
# COMPACT_ATOMS: atom_id res chain seq x y z
N MET A 1 -9.85 -41.82 -36.01
CA MET A 1 -10.17 -43.06 -35.27
C MET A 1 -10.03 -42.69 -33.78
N LYS A 2 -11.18 -42.40 -33.14
CA LYS A 2 -11.92 -43.23 -32.15
C LYS A 2 -10.95 -43.83 -31.11
N THR A 3 -11.05 -43.52 -29.83
CA THR A 3 -12.14 -43.91 -28.93
C THR A 3 -12.14 -43.10 -27.62
N LYS A 4 -13.33 -42.69 -27.25
CA LYS A 4 -13.84 -42.29 -25.92
C LYS A 4 -13.84 -43.49 -24.95
N LYS A 5 -13.76 -43.18 -23.60
CA LYS A 5 -14.46 -43.87 -22.49
C LYS A 5 -14.23 -43.01 -21.27
N THR A 6 -15.09 -42.22 -20.74
CA THR A 6 -16.37 -42.34 -19.99
C THR A 6 -16.34 -43.30 -18.80
N LEU A 7 -16.79 -42.69 -17.63
CA LEU A 7 -17.56 -43.25 -16.53
C LEU A 7 -16.75 -43.79 -15.37
N ALA A 8 -16.95 -43.35 -14.14
CA ALA A 8 -18.12 -43.66 -13.33
C ALA A 8 -18.23 -42.79 -12.06
N ILE A 9 -19.42 -42.35 -11.86
CA ILE A 9 -20.06 -41.82 -10.63
C ILE A 9 -20.14 -42.95 -9.61
N LEU A 10 -19.91 -42.66 -8.34
CA LEU A 10 -20.57 -43.41 -7.26
C LEU A 10 -20.91 -42.51 -6.08
N LEU A 11 -22.18 -42.40 -5.90
CA LEU A 11 -22.99 -41.78 -4.83
C LEU A 11 -23.20 -42.81 -3.72
N ALA A 12 -23.12 -42.43 -2.45
CA ALA A 12 -23.83 -42.98 -1.30
C ALA A 12 -23.55 -42.11 -0.07
N ALA A 13 -24.38 -41.24 0.40
CA ALA A 13 -25.66 -41.39 1.05
C ALA A 13 -25.56 -41.89 2.54
N LEU A 14 -25.90 -40.94 3.40
CA LEU A 14 -26.78 -41.04 4.59
C LEU A 14 -26.32 -41.89 5.80
N LEU A 15 -26.24 -41.21 6.94
CA LEU A 15 -26.98 -41.66 8.15
C LEU A 15 -27.02 -40.55 9.21
N LEU A 16 -28.22 -40.12 9.50
CA LEU A 16 -28.72 -39.36 10.65
C LEU A 16 -28.67 -40.18 11.92
N LEU A 17 -28.45 -39.57 13.08
CA LEU A 17 -29.01 -39.84 14.40
C LEU A 17 -28.53 -38.72 15.34
N SER A 18 -29.26 -37.72 15.68
CA SER A 18 -30.39 -37.48 16.61
C SER A 18 -30.09 -37.78 18.09
N PHE A 19 -30.52 -36.81 18.86
CA PHE A 19 -30.89 -36.78 20.28
C PHE A 19 -29.86 -36.30 21.31
N GLY A 20 -30.32 -35.25 22.00
CA GLY A 20 -29.96 -34.96 23.37
C GLY A 20 -30.29 -33.55 23.84
N CYS A 21 -31.58 -33.25 23.98
CA CYS A 21 -32.10 -32.11 24.75
C CYS A 21 -31.75 -32.24 26.22
N SER A 22 -31.29 -31.19 26.89
CA SER A 22 -31.57 -30.99 28.31
C SER A 22 -31.68 -29.50 28.65
N LYS A 23 -32.91 -29.11 28.86
CA LYS A 23 -33.32 -27.88 29.54
C LYS A 23 -32.96 -27.98 31.01
N LYS A 24 -32.44 -26.93 31.60
CA LYS A 24 -32.69 -26.64 33.02
C LYS A 24 -32.98 -25.13 33.16
N THR A 25 -34.24 -24.94 33.42
CA THR A 25 -34.89 -23.71 33.91
C THR A 25 -34.66 -23.66 35.42
N GLU A 26 -34.28 -22.56 35.98
CA GLU A 26 -34.71 -22.13 37.30
C GLU A 26 -34.73 -20.61 37.41
N THR A 27 -35.88 -20.13 37.79
CA THR A 27 -36.38 -18.77 37.98
C THR A 27 -36.18 -18.35 39.46
N PRO A 28 -36.66 -17.23 39.93
CA PRO A 28 -35.87 -16.15 40.50
C PRO A 28 -36.07 -16.02 42.00
N VAL A 29 -35.20 -15.28 42.69
CA VAL A 29 -35.46 -14.88 44.07
C VAL A 29 -35.60 -13.37 44.11
N ALA A 30 -36.78 -12.98 44.59
CA ALA A 30 -37.21 -11.59 44.83
C ALA A 30 -36.86 -11.15 46.26
N GLN A 31 -36.84 -9.83 46.40
CA GLN A 31 -37.15 -9.01 47.61
C GLN A 31 -36.06 -8.86 48.66
N THR A 32 -35.65 -7.61 48.90
CA THR A 32 -36.27 -6.86 50.00
C THR A 32 -36.08 -5.35 49.83
N ALA A 33 -37.20 -4.66 49.89
CA ALA A 33 -37.29 -3.24 50.03
C ALA A 33 -36.98 -2.85 51.49
N THR A 34 -36.26 -1.73 51.67
CA THR A 34 -36.28 -1.04 52.94
C THR A 34 -36.47 0.45 52.66
N GLU A 35 -37.42 0.93 53.41
CA GLU A 35 -38.15 2.14 53.51
C GLU A 35 -37.29 3.41 53.72
N ALA A 36 -37.78 4.48 53.17
CA ALA A 36 -37.32 5.88 53.36
C ALA A 36 -37.70 6.42 54.78
N PRO A 37 -37.05 7.53 55.20
CA PRO A 37 -37.83 8.62 55.74
C PRO A 37 -37.53 9.96 55.07
N ALA A 38 -38.58 10.66 54.72
CA ALA A 38 -38.65 12.09 54.53
C ALA A 38 -39.29 12.73 55.80
N PRO A 39 -39.44 14.06 55.94
CA PRO A 39 -38.71 15.19 55.38
C PRO A 39 -38.29 16.21 56.46
N ALA A 40 -37.39 17.11 56.13
CA ALA A 40 -37.27 18.38 56.89
C ALA A 40 -37.23 19.52 55.88
N ALA A 41 -38.25 20.36 56.03
CA ALA A 41 -38.40 21.64 55.36
C ALA A 41 -37.34 22.66 55.84
N GLN A 42 -36.68 23.33 54.93
CA GLN A 42 -36.03 24.61 55.18
C GLN A 42 -36.10 25.55 53.97
N THR A 43 -36.83 26.60 54.16
CA THR A 43 -36.69 28.00 53.79
C THR A 43 -36.12 28.32 52.39
N ALA A 44 -37.03 28.93 51.63
CA ALA A 44 -36.74 29.68 50.39
C ALA A 44 -35.81 30.84 50.68
N THR A 45 -34.70 30.90 49.93
CA THR A 45 -33.89 32.12 49.73
C THR A 45 -33.95 32.47 48.27
N GLU A 46 -34.40 33.70 47.99
CA GLU A 46 -34.54 34.32 46.68
C GLU A 46 -33.26 34.17 45.85
N ALA A 47 -33.39 33.64 44.64
CA ALA A 47 -32.33 33.65 43.64
C ALA A 47 -32.31 35.00 42.91
N PRO A 48 -31.14 35.56 42.59
CA PRO A 48 -31.03 36.72 41.73
C PRO A 48 -31.35 36.31 40.27
N SER A 49 -32.12 37.15 39.64
CA SER A 49 -32.58 37.09 38.25
C SER A 49 -31.37 36.87 37.29
N ALA A 50 -31.28 35.69 36.68
CA ALA A 50 -30.33 35.44 35.61
C ALA A 50 -30.78 36.19 34.36
N THR A 51 -30.01 37.18 33.97
CA THR A 51 -30.09 37.84 32.67
C THR A 51 -29.90 36.78 31.61
N ALA A 52 -30.90 36.57 30.77
CA ALA A 52 -30.82 35.69 29.62
C ALA A 52 -29.71 36.20 28.69
N VAL A 53 -28.57 35.49 28.68
CA VAL A 53 -27.57 35.66 27.63
C VAL A 53 -28.18 35.08 26.35
N ALA A 54 -28.34 35.95 25.35
CA ALA A 54 -28.75 35.53 24.00
C ALA A 54 -27.75 34.45 23.52
N PRO A 55 -28.22 33.39 22.83
CA PRO A 55 -27.33 32.42 22.24
C PRO A 55 -26.39 33.15 21.27
N ALA A 56 -25.07 32.90 21.43
CA ALA A 56 -24.10 33.36 20.47
C ALA A 56 -24.51 32.86 19.08
N PRO A 57 -24.31 33.67 18.02
CA PRO A 57 -24.58 33.20 16.66
C PRO A 57 -23.76 31.92 16.45
N THR A 58 -24.47 30.86 16.09
CA THR A 58 -23.81 29.65 15.54
C THR A 58 -23.09 30.15 14.29
N GLU A 59 -21.78 30.22 14.31
CA GLU A 59 -20.96 30.42 13.11
C GLU A 59 -21.38 29.31 12.14
N GLU A 60 -22.00 29.70 11.01
CA GLU A 60 -22.15 28.81 9.85
C GLU A 60 -20.74 28.29 9.52
N PRO A 61 -20.55 26.99 9.28
CA PRO A 61 -19.24 26.47 8.90
C PRO A 61 -18.75 27.27 7.69
N ALA A 62 -17.58 27.86 7.84
CA ALA A 62 -16.92 28.59 6.75
C ALA A 62 -16.94 27.69 5.51
N ASP A 63 -17.26 28.29 4.38
CA ASP A 63 -17.25 27.65 3.07
C ASP A 63 -15.81 27.13 2.80
N VAL A 64 -15.55 25.86 3.13
CA VAL A 64 -14.21 25.23 3.09
C VAL A 64 -14.00 24.62 1.71
N SER A 65 -14.32 25.38 0.67
CA SER A 65 -14.03 24.98 -0.70
C SER A 65 -12.53 25.10 -0.96
N PHE A 66 -11.92 24.05 -1.49
CA PHE A 66 -10.51 24.03 -1.91
C PHE A 66 -10.36 23.30 -3.24
N THR A 67 -9.31 23.64 -3.98
CA THR A 67 -9.02 23.03 -5.28
C THR A 67 -7.61 22.48 -5.27
N VAL A 68 -7.45 21.26 -5.80
CA VAL A 68 -6.14 20.63 -6.03
C VAL A 68 -5.96 20.36 -7.52
N THR A 69 -4.71 20.26 -7.96
CA THR A 69 -4.36 19.79 -9.30
C THR A 69 -3.80 18.38 -9.18
N ASP A 70 -4.42 17.39 -9.84
CA ASP A 70 -3.94 16.02 -9.82
C ASP A 70 -2.71 15.82 -10.72
N MET A 71 -2.10 14.64 -10.67
CA MET A 71 -0.88 14.37 -11.43
C MET A 71 -1.09 14.23 -12.95
N THR A 72 -2.34 14.28 -13.41
CA THR A 72 -2.68 14.41 -14.84
C THR A 72 -2.95 15.85 -15.26
N GLY A 73 -2.84 16.81 -14.33
CA GLY A 73 -3.05 18.24 -14.57
C GLY A 73 -4.51 18.68 -14.52
N ARG A 74 -5.42 17.85 -13.98
CA ARG A 74 -6.83 18.21 -13.81
C ARG A 74 -7.02 18.98 -12.50
N GLU A 75 -7.81 20.05 -12.55
CA GLU A 75 -8.25 20.76 -11.35
C GLU A 75 -9.50 20.10 -10.79
N ILE A 76 -9.47 19.75 -9.50
CA ILE A 76 -10.56 19.09 -8.78
C ILE A 76 -10.92 19.96 -7.58
N THR A 77 -12.19 20.38 -7.51
CA THR A 77 -12.68 21.20 -6.41
C THR A 77 -13.49 20.35 -5.44
N PHE A 78 -13.22 20.54 -4.17
CA PHE A 78 -13.95 19.98 -3.04
C PHE A 78 -14.74 21.09 -2.34
N ASP A 79 -16.02 20.87 -2.14
CA ASP A 79 -16.94 21.83 -1.51
C ASP A 79 -17.00 21.65 0.02
N LYS A 80 -16.37 20.59 0.54
CA LYS A 80 -16.30 20.23 1.96
C LYS A 80 -15.05 19.39 2.23
N PRO A 81 -14.63 19.25 3.49
CA PRO A 81 -13.59 18.30 3.88
C PRO A 81 -13.95 16.86 3.45
N VAL A 82 -12.93 16.08 3.08
CA VAL A 82 -13.09 14.66 2.73
C VAL A 82 -13.29 13.85 4.01
N GLU A 83 -14.41 13.15 4.09
CA GLU A 83 -14.73 12.25 5.20
C GLU A 83 -14.72 10.78 4.79
N ARG A 84 -14.87 10.51 3.50
CA ARG A 84 -14.96 9.16 2.94
C ARG A 84 -14.07 9.04 1.70
N ALA A 85 -13.08 8.18 1.78
CA ALA A 85 -12.13 7.96 0.69
C ALA A 85 -12.08 6.49 0.26
N VAL A 86 -11.84 6.26 -1.02
CA VAL A 86 -11.44 4.96 -1.56
C VAL A 86 -10.06 5.12 -2.18
N ALA A 87 -9.14 4.19 -1.88
CA ALA A 87 -7.81 4.14 -2.47
C ALA A 87 -7.66 2.85 -3.27
N LEU A 88 -7.46 2.95 -4.59
CA LEU A 88 -7.32 1.77 -5.46
C LEU A 88 -5.88 1.31 -5.61
N SER A 89 -4.90 2.20 -5.52
CA SER A 89 -3.48 1.82 -5.57
C SER A 89 -2.93 1.51 -4.18
N ALA A 90 -1.98 0.60 -4.10
CA ALA A 90 -1.30 0.25 -2.84
C ALA A 90 -0.52 1.45 -2.27
N ALA A 91 0.05 2.30 -3.14
CA ALA A 91 0.75 3.50 -2.74
C ALA A 91 -0.17 4.54 -2.08
N ASP A 92 -1.34 4.81 -2.70
CA ASP A 92 -2.31 5.76 -2.13
C ASP A 92 -2.82 5.30 -0.76
N CYS A 93 -3.09 4.00 -0.63
CA CYS A 93 -3.51 3.41 0.63
C CYS A 93 -2.44 3.61 1.71
N GLU A 94 -1.18 3.28 1.41
CA GLU A 94 -0.06 3.49 2.33
C GLU A 94 0.09 4.96 2.72
N ILE A 95 0.02 5.87 1.75
CA ILE A 95 0.14 7.31 2.02
C ILE A 95 -0.96 7.77 2.97
N ILE A 96 -2.22 7.35 2.76
CA ILE A 96 -3.34 7.73 3.64
C ILE A 96 -3.12 7.22 5.07
N PHE A 97 -2.64 5.98 5.24
CA PHE A 97 -2.27 5.44 6.55
C PHE A 97 -1.11 6.24 7.19
N ALA A 98 -0.06 6.53 6.42
CA ALA A 98 1.08 7.29 6.92
C ALA A 98 0.71 8.73 7.34
N LEU A 99 -0.32 9.30 6.72
CA LEU A 99 -0.88 10.61 7.07
C LEU A 99 -1.76 10.56 8.33
N GLY A 100 -2.09 9.37 8.87
CA GLY A 100 -3.04 9.20 9.96
C GLY A 100 -4.46 9.61 9.55
N ALA A 101 -4.87 9.24 8.34
CA ALA A 101 -6.19 9.50 7.77
C ALA A 101 -6.95 8.20 7.44
N GLU A 102 -6.50 7.06 7.94
CA GLU A 102 -7.05 5.73 7.67
C GLU A 102 -8.53 5.60 8.05
N GLU A 103 -8.99 6.34 9.06
CA GLU A 103 -10.40 6.33 9.49
C GLU A 103 -11.36 6.81 8.39
N THR A 104 -10.85 7.55 7.40
CA THR A 104 -11.65 8.00 6.25
C THR A 104 -11.80 6.93 5.18
N LEU A 105 -10.93 5.90 5.18
CA LEU A 105 -10.96 4.85 4.15
C LEU A 105 -12.18 3.95 4.31
N VAL A 106 -13.09 4.01 3.36
CA VAL A 106 -14.28 3.16 3.28
C VAL A 106 -14.13 2.01 2.29
N GLY A 107 -13.07 2.02 1.50
CA GLY A 107 -12.74 0.97 0.55
C GLY A 107 -11.29 1.07 0.07
N ARG A 108 -10.72 -0.08 -0.29
CA ARG A 108 -9.36 -0.20 -0.82
C ARG A 108 -9.31 -1.13 -2.02
N GLY A 109 -8.29 -0.99 -2.85
CA GLY A 109 -7.99 -1.96 -3.90
C GLY A 109 -7.55 -3.32 -3.34
N GLU A 110 -7.66 -4.37 -4.14
CA GLU A 110 -7.32 -5.75 -3.74
C GLU A 110 -5.85 -5.91 -3.34
N TYR A 111 -4.98 -5.11 -3.95
CA TYR A 111 -3.53 -5.13 -3.72
C TYR A 111 -3.06 -4.19 -2.60
N CYS A 112 -3.97 -3.44 -1.97
CA CYS A 112 -3.67 -2.60 -0.81
C CYS A 112 -3.59 -3.47 0.45
N LYS A 113 -2.43 -4.08 0.70
CA LYS A 113 -2.20 -5.02 1.80
C LYS A 113 -1.24 -4.48 2.87
N TYR A 114 -0.71 -3.29 2.66
CA TYR A 114 0.21 -2.63 3.58
C TYR A 114 -0.32 -1.21 3.93
N PRO A 115 -0.23 -0.81 5.21
CA PRO A 115 0.11 -1.67 6.35
C PRO A 115 -0.92 -2.80 6.55
N LEU A 116 -0.64 -3.77 7.42
CA LEU A 116 -1.50 -4.96 7.58
C LEU A 116 -2.94 -4.60 7.96
N GLU A 117 -3.11 -3.53 8.73
CA GLU A 117 -4.39 -2.98 9.16
C GLU A 117 -5.27 -2.57 7.97
N ALA A 118 -4.67 -2.22 6.84
CA ALA A 118 -5.40 -1.93 5.62
C ALA A 118 -6.29 -3.11 5.18
N THR A 119 -5.90 -4.34 5.50
CA THR A 119 -6.66 -5.54 5.13
C THR A 119 -8.02 -5.64 5.82
N GLU A 120 -8.26 -4.90 6.89
CA GLU A 120 -9.54 -4.82 7.59
C GLU A 120 -10.56 -3.93 6.85
N ILE A 121 -10.08 -3.06 5.95
CA ILE A 121 -10.94 -2.20 5.14
C ILE A 121 -11.57 -3.01 4.01
N PRO A 122 -12.86 -2.80 3.68
CA PRO A 122 -13.53 -3.49 2.58
C PRO A 122 -12.75 -3.39 1.26
N SER A 123 -12.49 -4.54 0.64
CA SER A 123 -11.80 -4.63 -0.64
C SER A 123 -12.75 -4.34 -1.79
N VAL A 124 -12.30 -3.52 -2.73
CA VAL A 124 -12.95 -3.27 -4.02
C VAL A 124 -12.14 -3.97 -5.09
N GLN A 125 -12.81 -4.69 -5.98
CA GLN A 125 -12.15 -5.25 -7.16
C GLN A 125 -11.52 -4.12 -7.96
N SER A 126 -10.22 -4.22 -8.19
CA SER A 126 -9.39 -3.20 -8.84
C SER A 126 -8.30 -3.87 -9.69
N GLY A 127 -7.49 -3.07 -10.35
CA GLY A 127 -6.47 -3.56 -11.25
C GLY A 127 -6.99 -3.62 -12.69
N TYR A 128 -6.88 -4.76 -13.36
CA TYR A 128 -7.27 -4.89 -14.77
C TYR A 128 -8.77 -4.64 -15.01
N GLU A 129 -9.61 -5.05 -14.06
CA GLU A 129 -11.04 -4.78 -14.04
C GLU A 129 -11.42 -4.12 -12.73
N THR A 130 -11.87 -2.86 -12.81
CA THR A 130 -12.33 -2.12 -11.64
C THR A 130 -13.84 -2.18 -11.52
N ASN A 131 -14.35 -2.58 -10.36
CA ASN A 131 -15.78 -2.65 -10.12
C ASN A 131 -16.33 -1.29 -9.66
N ILE A 132 -16.81 -0.51 -10.63
CA ILE A 132 -17.35 0.84 -10.41
C ILE A 132 -18.59 0.83 -9.51
N GLU A 133 -19.43 -0.20 -9.62
CA GLU A 133 -20.65 -0.31 -8.80
C GLU A 133 -20.33 -0.51 -7.32
N GLN A 134 -19.27 -1.29 -7.01
CA GLN A 134 -18.79 -1.42 -5.63
C GLN A 134 -18.30 -0.09 -5.08
N ILE A 135 -17.57 0.70 -5.87
CA ILE A 135 -17.10 2.02 -5.46
C ILE A 135 -18.28 2.96 -5.19
N ILE A 136 -19.24 3.04 -6.11
CA ILE A 136 -20.43 3.89 -5.96
C ILE A 136 -21.23 3.50 -4.73
N ALA A 137 -21.37 2.19 -4.44
CA ALA A 137 -22.10 1.71 -3.27
C ALA A 137 -21.45 2.13 -1.93
N LEU A 138 -20.15 2.37 -1.91
CA LEU A 138 -19.43 2.87 -0.74
C LEU A 138 -19.64 4.38 -0.51
N GLN A 139 -20.20 5.10 -1.48
CA GLN A 139 -20.46 6.55 -1.41
C GLN A 139 -19.24 7.37 -0.92
N PRO A 140 -18.08 7.25 -1.55
CA PRO A 140 -16.93 8.06 -1.17
C PRO A 140 -17.06 9.50 -1.68
N ASP A 141 -16.46 10.44 -0.96
CA ASP A 141 -16.26 11.83 -1.43
C ASP A 141 -15.15 11.89 -2.49
N VAL A 142 -14.12 11.03 -2.31
CA VAL A 142 -12.96 10.97 -3.20
C VAL A 142 -12.54 9.52 -3.48
N LEU A 143 -12.06 9.30 -4.70
CA LEU A 143 -11.36 8.11 -5.13
C LEU A 143 -9.94 8.48 -5.55
N PHE A 144 -8.95 7.88 -4.92
CA PHE A 144 -7.55 7.93 -5.34
C PHE A 144 -7.22 6.73 -6.23
N MET A 145 -6.51 6.98 -7.33
CA MET A 145 -6.14 5.94 -8.28
C MET A 145 -4.86 6.30 -9.05
N ALA A 146 -4.16 5.28 -9.55
CA ALA A 146 -3.12 5.43 -10.56
C ALA A 146 -3.71 5.28 -11.98
N THR A 147 -2.96 5.66 -13.01
CA THR A 147 -3.43 5.64 -14.41
C THR A 147 -3.53 4.24 -15.02
N MET A 148 -2.98 3.21 -14.37
CA MET A 148 -2.69 1.90 -14.98
C MET A 148 -3.91 1.09 -15.43
N ALA A 149 -5.09 1.28 -14.89
CA ALA A 149 -6.18 0.33 -15.14
C ALA A 149 -7.57 0.96 -15.35
N GLN A 150 -7.69 2.28 -15.40
CA GLN A 150 -8.99 2.92 -15.53
C GLN A 150 -9.14 3.59 -16.88
N THR A 151 -10.28 3.34 -17.51
CA THR A 151 -10.62 4.03 -18.74
C THR A 151 -11.20 5.41 -18.43
N LYS A 152 -11.13 6.31 -19.42
CA LYS A 152 -11.76 7.63 -19.31
C LYS A 152 -13.26 7.52 -18.99
N GLU A 153 -13.91 6.53 -19.56
CA GLU A 153 -15.35 6.26 -19.37
C GLU A 153 -15.66 5.88 -17.93
N GLN A 154 -14.78 5.12 -17.27
CA GLN A 154 -14.93 4.76 -15.86
C GLN A 154 -14.79 5.98 -14.96
N VAL A 155 -13.81 6.84 -15.20
CA VAL A 155 -13.65 8.12 -14.48
C VAL A 155 -14.90 8.97 -14.64
N GLU A 156 -15.41 9.14 -15.87
CA GLU A 156 -16.63 9.89 -16.12
C GLU A 156 -17.87 9.32 -15.42
N GLN A 157 -17.96 8.00 -15.27
CA GLN A 157 -19.07 7.35 -14.54
C GLN A 157 -19.01 7.68 -13.05
N LEU A 158 -17.82 7.63 -12.45
CA LEU A 158 -17.61 7.97 -11.05
C LEU A 158 -17.92 9.45 -10.78
N GLU A 159 -17.45 10.34 -11.64
CA GLU A 159 -17.72 11.78 -11.53
C GLU A 159 -19.22 12.12 -11.69
N LYS A 160 -19.93 11.42 -12.58
CA LYS A 160 -21.40 11.54 -12.71
C LYS A 160 -22.15 11.05 -11.47
N ALA A 161 -21.57 10.12 -10.71
CA ALA A 161 -22.08 9.68 -9.42
C ALA A 161 -21.75 10.63 -8.27
N GLY A 162 -21.06 11.74 -8.54
CA GLY A 162 -20.68 12.75 -7.55
C GLY A 162 -19.37 12.45 -6.81
N ILE A 163 -18.62 11.45 -7.24
CA ILE A 163 -17.34 11.05 -6.64
C ILE A 163 -16.21 11.86 -7.30
N ARG A 164 -15.39 12.55 -6.51
CA ARG A 164 -14.20 13.23 -7.02
C ARG A 164 -13.09 12.19 -7.29
N VAL A 165 -12.56 12.14 -8.50
CA VAL A 165 -11.47 11.23 -8.87
C VAL A 165 -10.17 11.99 -8.90
N VAL A 166 -9.20 11.58 -8.09
CA VAL A 166 -7.85 12.16 -7.98
C VAL A 166 -6.84 11.12 -8.47
N VAL A 167 -6.10 11.47 -9.51
CA VAL A 167 -5.04 10.60 -10.03
C VAL A 167 -3.73 10.95 -9.35
N SER A 168 -3.13 9.95 -8.69
CA SER A 168 -1.80 10.00 -8.11
C SER A 168 -0.97 8.87 -8.74
N ASP A 169 -0.01 9.20 -9.59
CA ASP A 169 0.73 8.22 -10.42
C ASP A 169 2.21 8.58 -10.47
N ALA A 170 2.92 8.25 -9.39
CA ALA A 170 4.35 8.56 -9.25
C ALA A 170 5.21 7.58 -10.05
N GLN A 171 6.04 8.11 -10.95
CA GLN A 171 7.00 7.34 -11.73
C GLN A 171 8.45 7.51 -11.25
N ASN A 172 8.74 8.58 -10.50
CA ASN A 172 10.06 8.93 -9.98
C ASN A 172 9.94 9.44 -8.54
N ILE A 173 11.07 9.68 -7.86
CA ILE A 173 11.09 10.10 -6.45
C ILE A 173 10.37 11.43 -6.24
N GLU A 174 10.53 12.40 -7.13
CA GLU A 174 9.83 13.69 -7.04
C GLU A 174 8.31 13.51 -7.21
N GLY A 175 7.88 12.58 -8.08
CA GLY A 175 6.50 12.20 -8.23
C GLY A 175 5.92 11.59 -6.93
N ILE A 176 6.71 10.83 -6.17
CA ILE A 176 6.29 10.31 -4.87
C ILE A 176 6.02 11.44 -3.88
N TYR A 177 6.89 12.44 -3.82
CA TYR A 177 6.68 13.62 -2.97
C TYR A 177 5.44 14.41 -3.39
N THR A 178 5.21 14.50 -4.71
CA THR A 178 4.00 15.11 -5.28
C THR A 178 2.74 14.35 -4.88
N SER A 179 2.75 13.01 -4.96
CA SER A 179 1.62 12.17 -4.52
C SER A 179 1.31 12.35 -3.04
N ILE A 180 2.34 12.31 -2.18
CA ILE A 180 2.19 12.51 -0.73
C ILE A 180 1.61 13.90 -0.43
N THR A 181 2.10 14.94 -1.12
CA THR A 181 1.59 16.31 -0.97
C THR A 181 0.14 16.41 -1.42
N LEU A 182 -0.17 15.89 -2.61
CA LEU A 182 -1.52 15.92 -3.18
C LEU A 182 -2.55 15.23 -2.28
N ILE A 183 -2.22 14.01 -1.81
CA ILE A 183 -3.12 13.26 -0.91
C ILE A 183 -3.23 13.99 0.43
N GLY A 184 -2.11 14.54 0.95
CA GLY A 184 -2.11 15.35 2.16
C GLY A 184 -2.99 16.60 2.04
N ASP A 185 -2.98 17.28 0.90
CA ASP A 185 -3.85 18.44 0.64
C ASP A 185 -5.33 18.04 0.59
N VAL A 186 -5.66 16.96 -0.12
CA VAL A 186 -7.03 16.45 -0.22
C VAL A 186 -7.57 16.00 1.14
N MET A 187 -6.73 15.38 1.96
CA MET A 187 -7.11 14.84 3.28
C MET A 187 -6.97 15.87 4.42
N GLY A 188 -6.54 17.11 4.13
CA GLY A 188 -6.30 18.13 5.14
C GLY A 188 -5.14 17.81 6.09
N LYS A 189 -4.13 17.07 5.60
CA LYS A 189 -2.97 16.54 6.34
C LYS A 189 -1.63 17.10 5.84
N GLN A 190 -1.58 18.39 5.52
CA GLN A 190 -0.42 19.04 4.92
C GLN A 190 0.83 19.00 5.81
N ALA A 191 0.66 19.08 7.12
CA ALA A 191 1.77 19.06 8.06
C ALA A 191 2.40 17.66 8.15
N GLU A 192 1.57 16.62 8.18
CA GLU A 192 1.97 15.22 8.18
C GLU A 192 2.66 14.85 6.87
N ALA A 193 2.12 15.30 5.73
CA ALA A 193 2.73 15.09 4.41
C ALA A 193 4.15 15.66 4.35
N LYS A 194 4.34 16.89 4.81
CA LYS A 194 5.68 17.52 4.89
C LYS A 194 6.63 16.74 5.79
N ALA A 195 6.13 16.23 6.93
CA ALA A 195 6.95 15.45 7.85
C ALA A 195 7.38 14.10 7.26
N ILE A 196 6.50 13.43 6.51
CA ILE A 196 6.80 12.18 5.79
C ILE A 196 7.88 12.44 4.73
N ILE A 197 7.70 13.46 3.89
CA ILE A 197 8.66 13.81 2.84
C ILE A 197 10.03 14.14 3.46
N ALA A 198 10.07 14.93 4.53
CA ALA A 198 11.32 15.26 5.21
C ALA A 198 12.05 14.04 5.76
N LYS A 199 11.31 13.05 6.26
CA LYS A 199 11.87 11.76 6.71
C LYS A 199 12.50 10.99 5.55
N MET A 200 11.78 10.87 4.43
CA MET A 200 12.29 10.19 3.23
C MET A 200 13.56 10.88 2.71
N GLN A 201 13.52 12.21 2.61
CA GLN A 201 14.67 13.00 2.15
C GLN A 201 15.89 12.81 3.05
N ALA A 202 15.71 12.77 4.38
CA ALA A 202 16.82 12.54 5.31
C ALA A 202 17.53 11.21 5.06
N VAL A 203 16.79 10.12 4.81
CA VAL A 203 17.36 8.81 4.46
C VAL A 203 18.11 8.88 3.13
N PHE A 204 17.49 9.46 2.12
CA PHE A 204 18.09 9.55 0.79
C PHE A 204 19.34 10.44 0.77
N ASP A 205 19.34 11.52 1.51
CA ASP A 205 20.51 12.43 1.60
C ASP A 205 21.67 11.77 2.34
N GLU A 206 21.41 10.96 3.37
CA GLU A 206 22.44 10.19 4.07
C GLU A 206 23.10 9.16 3.14
N ILE A 207 22.30 8.44 2.35
CA ILE A 207 22.79 7.46 1.37
C ILE A 207 23.60 8.15 0.27
N LYS A 208 23.11 9.28 -0.27
CA LYS A 208 23.84 10.08 -1.27
C LYS A 208 25.17 10.62 -0.74
N ALA A 209 25.26 10.90 0.55
CA ALA A 209 26.51 11.36 1.17
C ALA A 209 27.56 10.23 1.28
N HIS A 210 27.15 8.98 1.23
CA HIS A 210 27.99 7.79 1.37
C HIS A 210 27.79 6.81 0.21
N PRO A 211 28.02 7.20 -1.05
CA PRO A 211 27.74 6.34 -2.19
C PRO A 211 28.66 5.10 -2.19
N ILE A 212 28.11 4.00 -2.65
CA ILE A 212 28.85 2.75 -2.87
C ILE A 212 29.96 3.00 -3.88
N GLN A 213 31.18 2.60 -3.53
CA GLN A 213 32.35 2.81 -4.36
C GLN A 213 32.55 1.68 -5.37
N GLY A 214 33.10 2.03 -6.52
CA GLY A 214 33.33 1.10 -7.63
C GLY A 214 32.14 1.05 -8.60
N GLU A 215 32.38 0.41 -9.76
CA GLU A 215 31.32 0.28 -10.79
C GLU A 215 30.49 -0.97 -10.53
N LYS A 216 29.70 -0.95 -9.45
CA LYS A 216 28.81 -2.06 -9.08
C LYS A 216 27.48 -1.96 -9.78
N THR A 217 26.97 -3.10 -10.22
CA THR A 217 25.72 -3.19 -11.01
C THR A 217 24.62 -3.90 -10.23
N VAL A 218 23.37 -3.46 -10.44
CA VAL A 218 22.17 -4.09 -9.87
C VAL A 218 21.16 -4.42 -10.96
N TYR A 219 20.52 -5.57 -10.82
CA TYR A 219 19.34 -5.97 -11.57
C TYR A 219 18.14 -5.98 -10.66
N PHE A 220 17.06 -5.29 -11.05
CA PHE A 220 15.78 -5.31 -10.36
C PHE A 220 14.84 -6.30 -11.05
N GLU A 221 14.52 -7.39 -10.38
CA GLU A 221 13.54 -8.38 -10.82
C GLU A 221 12.17 -8.07 -10.22
N ILE A 222 11.27 -7.55 -11.05
CA ILE A 222 9.94 -7.09 -10.64
C ILE A 222 8.91 -8.20 -10.72
N SER A 223 9.14 -9.19 -11.59
CA SER A 223 8.27 -10.34 -11.78
C SER A 223 9.10 -11.62 -11.85
N PRO A 224 8.68 -12.70 -11.17
CA PRO A 224 9.41 -13.96 -11.19
C PRO A 224 9.33 -14.63 -12.56
N LEU A 225 10.34 -15.46 -12.87
CA LEU A 225 10.51 -16.13 -14.16
C LEU A 225 9.24 -16.84 -14.67
N GLN A 226 8.47 -17.45 -13.78
CA GLN A 226 7.26 -18.19 -14.15
C GLN A 226 6.17 -17.34 -14.83
N TRP A 227 6.21 -16.01 -14.66
CA TRP A 227 5.27 -15.06 -15.29
C TRP A 227 5.94 -14.13 -16.29
N GLY A 228 7.20 -14.42 -16.65
CA GLY A 228 8.03 -13.56 -17.47
C GLY A 228 8.81 -12.56 -16.62
N LEU A 229 10.10 -12.39 -16.96
CA LEU A 229 10.95 -11.44 -16.24
C LEU A 229 10.62 -10.00 -16.64
N TRP A 230 10.39 -9.16 -15.66
CA TRP A 230 10.23 -7.71 -15.82
C TRP A 230 11.29 -6.99 -15.01
N THR A 231 11.72 -5.85 -15.52
CA THR A 231 12.69 -4.99 -14.86
C THR A 231 12.26 -3.54 -14.84
N ALA A 232 12.90 -2.76 -13.99
CA ALA A 232 12.80 -1.30 -13.91
C ALA A 232 14.00 -0.68 -14.62
N GLY A 233 13.77 0.05 -15.70
CA GLY A 233 14.78 0.78 -16.47
C GLY A 233 14.83 2.27 -16.18
N ALA A 234 15.42 3.04 -17.09
CA ALA A 234 15.52 4.50 -17.00
C ALA A 234 14.13 5.16 -16.86
N GLY A 235 14.07 6.24 -16.08
CA GLY A 235 12.83 6.98 -15.83
C GLY A 235 11.93 6.37 -14.76
N THR A 236 12.36 5.28 -14.10
CA THR A 236 11.68 4.72 -12.93
C THR A 236 12.36 5.17 -11.64
N PHE A 237 11.59 5.26 -10.55
CA PHE A 237 12.16 5.56 -9.22
C PHE A 237 13.18 4.50 -8.77
N MET A 238 13.08 3.25 -9.21
CA MET A 238 14.07 2.20 -8.88
C MET A 238 15.42 2.47 -9.56
N ASN A 239 15.42 2.99 -10.79
CA ASN A 239 16.65 3.42 -11.43
C ASN A 239 17.28 4.62 -10.67
N GLU A 240 16.47 5.58 -10.23
CA GLU A 240 16.94 6.70 -9.41
C GLU A 240 17.52 6.23 -8.07
N VAL A 241 16.92 5.19 -7.46
CA VAL A 241 17.43 4.54 -6.23
C VAL A 241 18.82 3.94 -6.48
N ALA A 242 19.02 3.20 -7.57
CA ALA A 242 20.34 2.66 -7.90
C ALA A 242 21.39 3.77 -8.07
N GLU A 243 21.07 4.79 -8.87
CA GLU A 243 21.95 5.93 -9.11
C GLU A 243 22.29 6.69 -7.82
N MET A 244 21.31 6.90 -6.96
CA MET A 244 21.47 7.58 -5.67
C MET A 244 22.47 6.86 -4.75
N MET A 245 22.49 5.53 -4.78
CA MET A 245 23.41 4.68 -3.99
C MET A 245 24.80 4.61 -4.60
N GLY A 246 25.01 5.08 -5.84
CA GLY A 246 26.24 4.86 -6.59
C GLY A 246 26.29 3.50 -7.30
N LEU A 247 25.15 2.79 -7.42
CA LEU A 247 25.03 1.59 -8.23
C LEU A 247 24.63 1.94 -9.67
N LYS A 248 25.00 1.07 -10.60
CA LYS A 248 24.53 1.14 -11.98
C LYS A 248 23.43 0.10 -12.20
N ASN A 249 22.23 0.56 -12.53
CA ASN A 249 21.19 -0.35 -13.00
C ASN A 249 21.64 -0.98 -14.33
N CYS A 250 21.76 -2.31 -14.40
CA CYS A 250 22.23 -2.99 -15.58
C CYS A 250 21.25 -2.91 -16.76
N PHE A 251 20.02 -2.43 -16.52
CA PHE A 251 18.98 -2.14 -17.52
C PHE A 251 18.66 -0.65 -17.69
N ALA A 252 19.60 0.25 -17.33
CA ALA A 252 19.41 1.69 -17.50
C ALA A 252 19.25 2.14 -18.98
N ASP A 253 19.55 1.29 -19.95
CA ASP A 253 19.33 1.50 -21.38
C ASP A 253 17.89 1.17 -21.85
N VAL A 254 17.06 0.59 -20.98
CA VAL A 254 15.66 0.29 -21.21
C VAL A 254 14.80 1.40 -20.61
N GLN A 255 13.72 1.80 -21.25
CA GLN A 255 12.83 2.85 -20.75
C GLN A 255 11.67 2.26 -19.96
N GLY A 256 11.45 2.82 -18.75
CA GLY A 256 10.31 2.45 -17.90
C GLY A 256 10.37 0.99 -17.42
N TRP A 257 9.20 0.42 -17.27
CA TRP A 257 9.02 -0.98 -16.89
C TRP A 257 8.96 -1.83 -18.14
N ALA A 258 9.80 -2.87 -18.23
CA ALA A 258 9.92 -3.65 -19.46
C ALA A 258 10.09 -5.14 -19.21
N GLU A 259 9.53 -5.94 -20.09
CA GLU A 259 9.79 -7.37 -20.18
C GLU A 259 11.21 -7.61 -20.73
N ILE A 260 11.93 -8.55 -20.13
CA ILE A 260 13.29 -8.94 -20.52
C ILE A 260 13.42 -10.45 -20.58
N SER A 261 14.54 -10.94 -21.12
CA SER A 261 14.85 -12.38 -21.15
C SER A 261 15.96 -12.75 -20.16
N GLU A 262 16.02 -14.04 -19.84
CA GLU A 262 17.10 -14.60 -19.00
C GLU A 262 18.49 -14.36 -19.64
N GLU A 263 18.61 -14.48 -20.96
CA GLU A 263 19.86 -14.26 -21.68
C GLU A 263 20.36 -12.82 -21.50
N GLN A 264 19.46 -11.85 -21.48
CA GLN A 264 19.84 -10.45 -21.23
C GLN A 264 20.41 -10.25 -19.82
N VAL A 265 19.87 -10.94 -18.83
CA VAL A 265 20.39 -10.88 -17.45
C VAL A 265 21.77 -11.54 -17.38
N ILE A 266 21.92 -12.73 -17.97
CA ILE A 266 23.19 -13.47 -18.04
C ILE A 266 24.28 -12.65 -18.75
N GLU A 267 23.94 -12.03 -19.90
CA GLU A 267 24.88 -11.19 -20.67
C GLU A 267 25.33 -9.96 -19.88
N ARG A 268 24.42 -9.31 -19.14
CA ARG A 268 24.71 -8.10 -18.34
C ARG A 268 25.42 -8.41 -17.04
N ASN A 269 25.34 -9.65 -16.58
CA ASN A 269 26.08 -10.20 -15.44
C ASN A 269 26.08 -9.28 -14.20
N PRO A 270 24.91 -8.99 -13.58
CA PRO A 270 24.81 -8.09 -12.43
C PRO A 270 25.63 -8.55 -11.22
N ASP A 271 26.19 -7.59 -10.45
CA ASP A 271 26.82 -7.84 -9.15
C ASP A 271 25.79 -8.13 -8.05
N PHE A 272 24.59 -7.54 -8.16
CA PHE A 272 23.48 -7.69 -7.22
C PHE A 272 22.18 -7.95 -7.97
N ILE A 273 21.33 -8.81 -7.38
CA ILE A 273 19.94 -9.00 -7.82
C ILE A 273 19.03 -8.60 -6.66
N VAL A 274 18.05 -7.76 -6.96
CA VAL A 274 16.99 -7.37 -6.03
C VAL A 274 15.68 -7.86 -6.59
N THR A 275 15.02 -8.78 -5.89
CA THR A 275 13.69 -9.27 -6.27
C THR A 275 12.63 -8.80 -5.27
N THR A 276 11.44 -8.57 -5.78
CA THR A 276 10.27 -8.15 -5.00
C THR A 276 9.17 -9.21 -5.04
N THR A 277 9.57 -10.45 -5.31
CA THR A 277 8.67 -11.58 -5.39
C THR A 277 8.05 -11.89 -4.04
N MET A 278 6.72 -11.82 -3.94
CA MET A 278 5.99 -12.22 -2.75
C MET A 278 6.19 -13.71 -2.46
N TYR A 279 6.56 -14.03 -1.21
CA TYR A 279 6.75 -15.40 -0.75
C TYR A 279 5.72 -15.76 0.32
N PHE A 280 4.96 -16.80 0.07
CA PHE A 280 3.88 -17.27 0.95
C PHE A 280 4.24 -18.49 1.80
N GLY A 281 5.53 -18.83 1.88
CA GLY A 281 6.01 -19.96 2.68
C GLY A 281 5.89 -21.34 2.00
N GLU A 282 5.55 -21.38 0.72
CA GLU A 282 5.44 -22.61 -0.07
C GLU A 282 6.51 -22.66 -1.17
N GLY A 283 7.19 -23.79 -1.31
CA GLY A 283 8.24 -23.94 -2.31
C GLY A 283 9.59 -23.30 -1.92
N PRO A 284 10.50 -23.11 -2.88
CA PRO A 284 11.77 -22.43 -2.65
C PRO A 284 11.54 -20.94 -2.38
N THR A 285 12.40 -20.32 -1.56
CA THR A 285 12.40 -18.85 -1.45
C THR A 285 12.76 -18.21 -2.80
N PRO A 286 12.37 -16.95 -3.05
CA PRO A 286 12.74 -16.26 -4.29
C PRO A 286 14.23 -16.29 -4.57
N GLU A 287 15.07 -16.12 -3.56
CA GLU A 287 16.53 -16.22 -3.69
C GLU A 287 16.98 -17.64 -4.06
N ALA A 288 16.40 -18.65 -3.45
CA ALA A 288 16.72 -20.05 -3.76
C ALA A 288 16.24 -20.44 -5.17
N GLU A 289 15.11 -19.91 -5.62
CA GLU A 289 14.62 -20.08 -6.99
C GLU A 289 15.60 -19.47 -7.98
N ILE A 290 16.00 -18.20 -7.80
CA ILE A 290 16.97 -17.51 -8.66
C ILE A 290 18.30 -18.28 -8.69
N MET A 291 18.80 -18.73 -7.56
CA MET A 291 20.05 -19.52 -7.48
C MET A 291 19.95 -20.88 -8.18
N SER A 292 18.77 -21.42 -8.39
CA SER A 292 18.54 -22.72 -9.04
C SER A 292 18.33 -22.65 -10.55
N ARG A 293 18.26 -21.45 -11.13
CA ARG A 293 18.00 -21.25 -12.58
C ARG A 293 19.14 -21.79 -13.42
N ALA A 294 18.79 -22.58 -14.43
CA ALA A 294 19.78 -23.16 -15.36
C ALA A 294 20.46 -22.04 -16.17
N GLY A 295 21.78 -22.07 -16.23
CA GLY A 295 22.56 -21.06 -16.96
C GLY A 295 22.91 -19.82 -16.14
N TRP A 296 22.36 -19.65 -14.93
CA TRP A 296 22.64 -18.50 -14.06
C TRP A 296 23.82 -18.74 -13.09
N GLU A 297 24.37 -19.94 -13.05
CA GLU A 297 25.45 -20.32 -12.13
C GLU A 297 26.74 -19.48 -12.29
N ASN A 298 26.90 -18.81 -13.43
CA ASN A 298 28.04 -17.92 -13.69
C ASN A 298 27.70 -16.43 -13.51
N VAL A 299 26.44 -16.07 -13.27
CA VAL A 299 26.06 -14.68 -12.95
C VAL A 299 26.68 -14.30 -11.62
N THR A 300 27.38 -13.18 -11.58
CA THR A 300 28.14 -12.73 -10.41
C THR A 300 27.27 -12.70 -9.15
N ALA A 301 26.08 -12.11 -9.22
CA ALA A 301 25.16 -12.05 -8.10
C ALA A 301 24.75 -13.44 -7.57
N VAL A 302 24.56 -14.42 -8.46
CA VAL A 302 24.20 -15.80 -8.08
C VAL A 302 25.40 -16.51 -7.44
N LYS A 303 26.57 -16.38 -8.06
CA LYS A 303 27.82 -17.00 -7.58
C LYS A 303 28.22 -16.49 -6.20
N GLU A 304 28.12 -15.18 -5.99
CA GLU A 304 28.49 -14.52 -4.73
C GLU A 304 27.31 -14.47 -3.73
N LYS A 305 26.12 -14.95 -4.11
CA LYS A 305 24.87 -14.95 -3.33
C LYS A 305 24.39 -13.56 -2.96
N ASN A 306 24.67 -12.58 -3.80
CA ASN A 306 24.24 -11.20 -3.66
C ASN A 306 22.81 -11.02 -4.19
N ILE A 307 21.87 -11.71 -3.56
CA ILE A 307 20.44 -11.69 -3.93
C ILE A 307 19.64 -11.24 -2.72
N LEU A 308 18.92 -10.13 -2.86
CA LEU A 308 18.03 -9.59 -1.85
C LEU A 308 16.57 -9.75 -2.30
N ASN A 309 15.71 -10.28 -1.43
CA ASN A 309 14.28 -10.26 -1.64
C ASN A 309 13.60 -9.31 -0.64
N LEU A 310 12.87 -8.32 -1.16
CA LEU A 310 12.05 -7.39 -0.39
C LEU A 310 10.58 -7.79 -0.54
N THR A 311 10.06 -8.52 0.45
CA THR A 311 8.79 -9.23 0.37
C THR A 311 7.54 -8.39 0.57
N ASN A 312 7.69 -7.18 1.11
CA ASN A 312 6.55 -6.29 1.44
C ASN A 312 6.38 -5.16 0.42
N ASP A 313 6.95 -5.29 -0.77
CA ASP A 313 6.88 -4.31 -1.85
C ASP A 313 7.49 -2.92 -1.51
N GLU A 314 8.40 -2.82 -0.53
CA GLU A 314 9.00 -1.55 -0.11
C GLU A 314 9.70 -0.82 -1.26
N LEU A 315 10.27 -1.57 -2.22
CA LEU A 315 10.93 -0.99 -3.41
C LEU A 315 10.04 -0.88 -4.64
N THR A 316 8.85 -1.48 -4.67
CA THR A 316 7.96 -1.41 -5.84
C THR A 316 6.80 -0.47 -5.64
N ARG A 317 6.50 -0.12 -4.40
CA ARG A 317 5.42 0.79 -4.06
C ARG A 317 5.94 2.20 -3.95
N PRO A 318 5.49 3.13 -4.82
CA PRO A 318 5.92 4.53 -4.80
C PRO A 318 5.25 5.30 -3.65
N GLY A 319 5.64 4.98 -2.42
CA GLY A 319 5.09 5.49 -1.17
C GLY A 319 6.14 5.75 -0.09
N PRO A 320 5.73 6.08 1.13
CA PRO A 320 6.64 6.38 2.25
C PRO A 320 7.61 5.25 2.59
N SER A 321 7.21 3.98 2.47
CA SER A 321 8.06 2.81 2.74
C SER A 321 9.22 2.65 1.77
N LEU A 322 9.22 3.37 0.64
CA LEU A 322 10.36 3.37 -0.28
C LEU A 322 11.66 3.75 0.43
N ALA A 323 11.62 4.70 1.38
CA ALA A 323 12.82 5.09 2.14
C ALA A 323 13.38 3.93 2.97
N GLU A 324 12.52 3.09 3.54
CA GLU A 324 12.90 1.89 4.27
C GLU A 324 13.50 0.84 3.32
N GLY A 325 12.84 0.57 2.20
CA GLY A 325 13.35 -0.37 1.18
C GLY A 325 14.71 0.06 0.62
N VAL A 326 14.90 1.36 0.40
CA VAL A 326 16.19 1.93 -0.04
C VAL A 326 17.28 1.74 1.01
N GLN A 327 16.97 1.97 2.29
CA GLN A 327 17.91 1.72 3.38
C GLN A 327 18.29 0.24 3.47
N MET A 328 17.31 -0.67 3.40
CA MET A 328 17.54 -2.12 3.42
C MET A 328 18.44 -2.57 2.27
N LEU A 329 18.21 -2.06 1.07
CA LEU A 329 19.07 -2.36 -0.09
C LEU A 329 20.49 -1.82 0.10
N TYR A 330 20.62 -0.58 0.58
CA TYR A 330 21.93 0.02 0.84
C TYR A 330 22.74 -0.80 1.85
N ASP A 331 22.14 -1.14 2.99
CA ASP A 331 22.76 -1.92 4.05
C ASP A 331 23.20 -3.30 3.52
N PHE A 332 22.33 -3.98 2.79
CA PHE A 332 22.64 -5.27 2.16
C PHE A 332 23.85 -5.19 1.23
N VAL A 333 23.92 -4.17 0.38
CA VAL A 333 25.05 -4.02 -0.54
C VAL A 333 26.35 -3.72 0.21
N VAL A 334 26.32 -2.84 1.21
CA VAL A 334 27.50 -2.51 2.04
C VAL A 334 28.00 -3.74 2.79
N GLU A 335 27.10 -4.51 3.41
CA GLU A 335 27.45 -5.74 4.13
C GLU A 335 28.04 -6.81 3.19
N SER A 336 27.43 -6.98 2.01
CA SER A 336 27.92 -7.93 1.00
C SER A 336 29.32 -7.56 0.52
N LEU A 337 29.59 -6.31 0.24
CA LEU A 337 30.92 -5.84 -0.20
C LEU A 337 31.96 -6.02 0.90
N ALA A 338 31.64 -5.71 2.15
CA ALA A 338 32.54 -5.92 3.29
C ALA A 338 32.87 -7.42 3.49
N ALA A 339 31.88 -8.30 3.30
CA ALA A 339 32.10 -9.74 3.37
C ALA A 339 33.01 -10.27 2.25
N MET A 340 32.91 -9.71 1.04
CA MET A 340 33.77 -10.07 -0.10
C MET A 340 35.21 -9.63 0.11
N GLU A 341 35.46 -8.47 0.74
CA GLU A 341 36.81 -7.99 1.06
C GLU A 341 37.53 -8.85 2.13
N LEU A 342 36.74 -9.45 3.03
CA LEU A 342 37.25 -10.29 4.11
C LEU A 342 37.47 -11.77 3.68
N ALA A 343 36.92 -12.17 2.54
CA ALA A 343 37.09 -13.53 2.03
C ALA A 343 38.55 -13.77 1.62
N PRO A 344 39.22 -14.86 2.09
CA PRO A 344 40.57 -15.16 1.65
C PRO A 344 40.57 -15.42 0.14
N ALA A 345 41.53 -14.82 -0.56
CA ALA A 345 41.74 -15.09 -1.98
C ALA A 345 41.89 -16.62 -2.20
N ALA A 346 40.96 -17.19 -2.97
CA ALA A 346 40.88 -18.63 -3.26
C ALA A 346 41.98 -19.09 -4.22
#